data_9c77fb2575ff1d31771e997b9cd22798
#
_entry.id   9c77fb2575ff1d31771e997b9cd22798
#
_cell.length_a   1.000
_cell.length_b   1.000
_cell.length_c   1.000
_cell.angle_alpha   90.00
_cell.angle_beta   90.00
_cell.angle_gamma   90.00
#
_symmetry.space_group_name_H-M   'P 1'
#
loop_
_entity.id
_entity.type
_entity.pdbx_description
1 polymer ?
#
loop_
_entity_poly.entity_id
_entity_poly.type
_entity_poly.pdbx_seq_one_letter_code
_entity_poly.pdbx_strand_id
1 'polypeptide(L)' 'MILEYETFENLYRLKNFINEYGIKKENILAVVPSASYTYTLIFWR' A
#
# COMPACT_ATOMS: atom_id res chain seq x y z
N MET A 1 9.21 6.70 -13.19
CA MET A 1 8.36 5.78 -12.40
C MET A 1 9.21 5.05 -11.38
N ILE A 2 8.84 5.10 -10.12
CA ILE A 2 9.63 4.57 -9.01
C ILE A 2 8.83 3.53 -8.27
N LEU A 3 9.43 2.38 -7.98
CA LEU A 3 8.79 1.35 -7.16
C LEU A 3 9.02 1.68 -5.70
N GLU A 4 7.93 1.71 -4.92
CA GLU A 4 7.99 2.02 -3.50
C GLU A 4 7.15 1.04 -2.70
N TYR A 5 7.36 1.04 -1.39
CA TYR A 5 6.51 0.27 -0.49
C TYR A 5 6.26 1.06 0.79
N GLU A 6 5.13 0.78 1.42
CA GLU A 6 4.75 1.34 2.72
C GLU A 6 4.08 0.26 3.56
N THR A 7 4.35 0.27 4.84
CA THR A 7 3.79 -0.70 5.76
C THR A 7 2.78 -0.03 6.69
N PHE A 8 1.63 -0.67 6.88
CA PHE A 8 0.52 -0.13 7.66
C PHE A 8 0.10 -1.12 8.74
N GLU A 9 -0.38 -0.58 9.87
CA GLU A 9 -0.82 -1.40 11.00
C GLU A 9 -2.10 -2.18 10.70
N ASN A 10 -2.94 -1.65 9.80
CA ASN A 10 -4.20 -2.29 9.44
C ASN A 10 -4.65 -1.85 8.05
N LEU A 11 -5.68 -2.52 7.54
CA LEU A 11 -6.18 -2.24 6.19
C LEU A 11 -6.83 -0.87 6.09
N TYR A 12 -7.38 -0.38 7.18
CA TYR A 12 -8.02 0.93 7.19
C TYR A 12 -7.00 2.03 6.86
N ARG A 13 -5.83 1.96 7.47
CA ARG A 13 -4.78 2.94 7.21
C ARG A 13 -4.22 2.80 5.80
N LEU A 14 -4.09 1.57 5.33
CA LEU A 14 -3.65 1.32 3.96
C LEU A 14 -4.62 1.92 2.96
N LYS A 15 -5.91 1.68 3.16
CA LYS A 15 -6.96 2.23 2.29
C LYS A 15 -6.90 3.76 2.25
N ASN A 16 -6.76 4.37 3.43
CA ASN A 16 -6.70 5.83 3.51
C ASN A 16 -5.49 6.40 2.79
N PHE A 17 -4.36 5.72 2.89
CA PHE A 17 -3.15 6.14 2.19
C PHE A 17 -3.38 6.14 0.67
N ILE A 18 -3.94 5.08 0.15
CA ILE A 18 -4.22 4.96 -1.29
C ILE A 18 -5.14 6.10 -1.75
N ASN A 19 -6.21 6.36 -0.99
CA ASN A 19 -7.18 7.38 -1.36
C ASN A 19 -6.60 8.78 -1.23
N GLU A 20 -5.84 9.01 -0.17
CA GLU A 20 -5.30 10.33 0.10
C GLU A 20 -4.24 10.75 -0.93
N TYR A 21 -3.41 9.82 -1.34
CA TYR A 21 -2.37 10.10 -2.33
C TYR A 21 -2.80 9.84 -3.76
N GLY A 22 -4.04 9.41 -3.95
CA GLY A 22 -4.58 9.20 -5.28
C GLY A 22 -3.85 8.14 -6.08
N ILE A 23 -3.42 7.05 -5.42
CA ILE A 23 -2.70 5.98 -6.10
C ILE A 23 -3.67 5.22 -6.97
N LYS A 24 -3.39 5.16 -8.26
CA LYS A 24 -4.26 4.51 -9.23
C LYS A 24 -4.15 3.00 -9.13
N LYS A 25 -5.25 2.31 -9.44
CA LYS A 25 -5.31 0.86 -9.41
C LYS A 25 -4.19 0.20 -10.18
N GLU A 26 -3.90 0.69 -11.37
CA GLU A 26 -2.87 0.12 -12.24
C GLU A 26 -1.45 0.31 -11.70
N ASN A 27 -1.29 1.18 -10.71
CA ASN A 27 0.00 1.41 -10.08
C ASN A 27 0.20 0.61 -8.81
N ILE A 28 -0.82 -0.13 -8.36
CA ILE A 28 -0.71 -0.99 -7.20
C ILE A 28 -0.21 -2.35 -7.65
N LEU A 29 0.98 -2.72 -7.21
CA LEU A 29 1.59 -3.99 -7.59
C LEU A 29 1.09 -5.14 -6.71
N ALA A 30 1.13 -4.95 -5.41
CA ALA A 30 0.73 -6.00 -4.48
C ALA A 30 0.45 -5.43 -3.10
N VAL A 31 -0.35 -6.18 -2.32
CA VAL A 31 -0.52 -5.94 -0.89
C VAL A 31 -0.14 -7.23 -0.19
N VAL A 32 0.90 -7.16 0.65
CA VAL A 32 1.47 -8.34 1.29
C VAL A 32 1.20 -8.31 2.79
N PRO A 33 0.43 -9.26 3.31
CA PRO A 33 0.22 -9.34 4.76
C PRO A 33 1.48 -9.86 5.45
N SER A 34 1.72 -9.36 6.66
CA SER A 34 2.85 -9.75 7.47
C SER A 34 2.37 -10.57 8.67
N ALA A 35 3.26 -11.40 9.21
CA ALA A 35 2.98 -12.19 10.40
C ALA A 35 2.71 -11.32 11.64
N SER A 36 3.11 -10.07 11.61
CA SER A 36 2.91 -9.11 12.72
C SER A 36 1.61 -8.33 12.61
N TYR A 37 0.66 -8.82 11.81
CA TYR A 37 -0.62 -8.14 11.58
C TYR A 37 -0.45 -6.78 10.90
N THR A 38 0.60 -6.63 10.13
CA THR A 38 0.78 -5.44 9.31
C THR A 38 0.57 -5.79 7.85
N TYR A 39 0.41 -4.75 7.03
CA TYR A 39 0.21 -4.91 5.60
C TYR A 39 1.15 -3.99 4.85
N THR A 40 1.83 -4.53 3.86
CA THR A 40 2.76 -3.75 3.04
C THR A 40 2.17 -3.55 1.66
N LEU A 41 2.04 -2.29 1.29
CA LEU A 41 1.60 -1.91 -0.05
C LEU A 41 2.84 -1.69 -0.91
N ILE A 42 2.89 -2.35 -2.06
CA ILE A 42 3.97 -2.19 -3.04
C ILE A 42 3.35 -1.54 -4.27
N PHE A 43 3.88 -0.40 -4.66
CA PHE A 43 3.24 0.40 -5.70
C PHE A 43 4.24 1.22 -6.49
N TRP A 44 3.81 1.63 -7.67
CA TRP A 44 4.58 2.52 -8.53
C TRP A 44 4.15 3.97 -8.29
N ARG A 45 5.13 4.82 -8.24
CA ARG A 45 4.88 6.24 -8.06
C ARG A 45 5.40 7.05 -9.25
#